data_2831063b6c59583dc293dd583c93500a
#
_entry.id   2831063b6c59583dc293dd583c93500a
#
_cell.length_a   1.000
_cell.length_b   1.000
_cell.length_c   1.000
_cell.angle_alpha   90.00
_cell.angle_beta   90.00
_cell.angle_gamma   90.00
#
_symmetry.space_group_name_H-M   'P 1'
#
loop_
_entity.id
_entity.type
_entity.pdbx_description
1 polymer ?
#
loop_
_entity_poly.entity_id
_entity_poly.type
_entity_poly.pdbx_seq_one_letter_code
_entity_poly.pdbx_strand_id
1 'polypeptide(L)'
;MEHFAQIRALVSQVKSPHVRALLDAFLDDPELQPAFLKAPAAMRIHHAYLGGLCEHTLSVLQLGWRICDHYPQLDRDLITAGCLLHDFGKVRELSPEPGGGYTDEGRLVGHIVTTCQLVREKAAGIEGFPRELEWRITHLIAAHHGRREYGSPKEPVTLEAMVVHALDDLDSQMSAFALLFQAAEAGAAWTDRKNQYGRALAVAQPAGTDDRRFGGQGLYRREMD
;
A
#
# COMPACT_ATOMS: atom_id res chain seq x y z
N MET A 1 15.26 4.85 1.77
CA MET A 1 16.19 4.31 0.75
C MET A 1 16.16 2.79 0.69
N GLU A 2 16.19 2.08 1.82
CA GLU A 2 16.17 0.63 1.86
C GLU A 2 14.87 0.01 1.32
N HIS A 3 13.70 0.51 1.74
CA HIS A 3 12.40 0.04 1.27
C HIS A 3 12.27 0.13 -0.26
N PHE A 4 12.69 1.25 -0.84
CA PHE A 4 12.67 1.44 -2.29
C PHE A 4 13.56 0.45 -3.04
N ALA A 5 14.75 0.15 -2.51
CA ALA A 5 15.63 -0.86 -3.10
C ALA A 5 14.99 -2.26 -3.09
N GLN A 6 14.28 -2.61 -2.01
CA GLN A 6 13.53 -3.87 -1.93
C GLN A 6 12.35 -3.90 -2.91
N ILE A 7 11.60 -2.80 -3.06
CA ILE A 7 10.54 -2.68 -4.09
C ILE A 7 11.14 -2.92 -5.48
N ARG A 8 12.25 -2.26 -5.81
CA ARG A 8 12.95 -2.44 -7.10
C ARG A 8 13.39 -3.89 -7.31
N ALA A 9 13.86 -4.56 -6.27
CA ALA A 9 14.26 -5.97 -6.33
C ALA A 9 13.06 -6.89 -6.62
N LEU A 10 11.88 -6.63 -6.04
CA LEU A 10 10.67 -7.39 -6.34
C LEU A 10 10.18 -7.10 -7.77
N VAL A 11 10.11 -5.84 -8.18
CA VAL A 11 9.74 -5.45 -9.54
C VAL A 11 10.69 -6.06 -10.56
N SER A 12 11.99 -6.21 -10.24
CA SER A 12 12.97 -6.84 -11.15
C SER A 12 12.66 -8.30 -11.50
N GLN A 13 11.80 -8.96 -10.76
CA GLN A 13 11.41 -10.35 -10.96
C GLN A 13 10.10 -10.52 -11.76
N VAL A 14 9.42 -9.40 -12.12
CA VAL A 14 8.24 -9.42 -13.00
C VAL A 14 8.63 -9.99 -14.37
N LYS A 15 7.86 -10.95 -14.86
CA LYS A 15 8.13 -11.69 -16.09
C LYS A 15 7.53 -11.04 -17.33
N SER A 16 6.34 -10.45 -17.21
CA SER A 16 5.70 -9.75 -18.31
C SER A 16 6.48 -8.48 -18.68
N PRO A 17 7.00 -8.37 -19.91
CA PRO A 17 7.78 -7.20 -20.33
C PRO A 17 6.97 -5.90 -20.27
N HIS A 18 5.66 -5.95 -20.58
CA HIS A 18 4.81 -4.78 -20.54
C HIS A 18 4.51 -4.35 -19.09
N VAL A 19 4.18 -5.29 -18.18
CA VAL A 19 4.01 -4.96 -16.75
C VAL A 19 5.31 -4.38 -16.20
N ARG A 20 6.43 -5.03 -16.48
CA ARG A 20 7.74 -4.56 -16.03
C ARG A 20 8.05 -3.15 -16.52
N ALA A 21 7.88 -2.88 -17.82
CA ALA A 21 8.11 -1.56 -18.39
C ALA A 21 7.20 -0.49 -17.77
N LEU A 22 5.92 -0.84 -17.50
CA LEU A 22 5.00 0.07 -16.81
C LEU A 22 5.51 0.41 -15.40
N LEU A 23 5.86 -0.58 -14.60
CA LEU A 23 6.32 -0.37 -13.22
C LEU A 23 7.65 0.41 -13.18
N ASP A 24 8.58 0.12 -14.08
CA ASP A 24 9.82 0.87 -14.23
C ASP A 24 9.53 2.33 -14.63
N ALA A 25 8.55 2.59 -15.52
CA ALA A 25 8.16 3.94 -15.90
C ALA A 25 7.59 4.78 -14.73
N PHE A 26 7.02 4.14 -13.69
CA PHE A 26 6.65 4.83 -12.45
C PHE A 26 7.85 5.05 -11.52
N LEU A 27 8.68 4.03 -11.34
CA LEU A 27 9.78 4.05 -10.39
C LEU A 27 11.00 4.85 -10.88
N ASP A 28 11.13 5.08 -12.18
CA ASP A 28 12.20 5.86 -12.80
C ASP A 28 11.75 7.27 -13.19
N ASP A 29 10.49 7.63 -12.96
CA ASP A 29 9.97 8.96 -13.27
C ASP A 29 10.63 10.02 -12.37
N PRO A 30 11.26 11.08 -12.95
CA PRO A 30 12.04 12.05 -12.19
C PRO A 30 11.20 12.91 -11.22
N GLU A 31 9.88 13.02 -11.43
CA GLU A 31 8.99 13.77 -10.54
C GLU A 31 8.29 12.84 -9.55
N LEU A 32 7.81 11.67 -10.01
CA LEU A 32 7.04 10.76 -9.18
C LEU A 32 7.92 9.99 -8.18
N GLN A 33 9.12 9.57 -8.55
CA GLN A 33 10.01 8.81 -7.67
C GLN A 33 10.35 9.57 -6.37
N PRO A 34 10.86 10.81 -6.42
CA PRO A 34 11.17 11.54 -5.19
C PRO A 34 9.90 11.90 -4.39
N ALA A 35 8.75 12.09 -5.05
CA ALA A 35 7.47 12.29 -4.38
C ALA A 35 7.04 11.02 -3.65
N PHE A 36 7.12 9.84 -4.30
CA PHE A 36 6.80 8.54 -3.70
C PHE A 36 7.65 8.22 -2.46
N LEU A 37 8.94 8.56 -2.51
CA LEU A 37 9.85 8.36 -1.37
C LEU A 37 9.53 9.24 -0.16
N LYS A 38 8.81 10.35 -0.35
CA LYS A 38 8.46 11.31 0.71
C LYS A 38 7.01 11.25 1.12
N ALA A 39 6.11 10.76 0.27
CA ALA A 39 4.68 10.78 0.52
C ALA A 39 4.29 10.00 1.78
N PRO A 40 3.37 10.53 2.62
CA PRO A 40 2.69 9.75 3.64
C PRO A 40 1.67 8.81 2.98
N ALA A 41 1.36 7.66 3.61
CA ALA A 41 0.31 6.78 3.13
C ALA A 41 -1.10 7.20 3.57
N ALA A 42 -1.21 8.00 4.63
CA ALA A 42 -2.49 8.47 5.16
C ALA A 42 -2.33 9.80 5.91
N MET A 43 -3.47 10.45 6.20
CA MET A 43 -3.51 11.74 6.91
C MET A 43 -3.30 11.63 8.42
N ARG A 44 -3.73 10.55 9.08
CA ARG A 44 -3.81 10.50 10.55
C ARG A 44 -3.53 9.17 11.22
N ILE A 45 -3.67 8.02 10.57
CA ILE A 45 -3.82 6.76 11.31
C ILE A 45 -2.68 5.78 11.05
N HIS A 46 -2.40 5.39 9.82
CA HIS A 46 -1.35 4.43 9.47
C HIS A 46 -0.37 5.07 8.50
N HIS A 47 0.91 4.85 8.72
CA HIS A 47 1.97 5.39 7.86
C HIS A 47 1.83 6.91 7.53
N ALA A 48 1.27 7.70 8.47
CA ALA A 48 1.05 9.14 8.35
C ALA A 48 2.34 9.96 8.64
N TYR A 49 3.46 9.50 8.11
CA TYR A 49 4.78 10.11 8.23
C TYR A 49 5.50 10.08 6.89
N LEU A 50 6.54 10.89 6.78
CA LEU A 50 7.35 10.96 5.55
C LEU A 50 7.91 9.58 5.17
N GLY A 51 7.64 9.13 3.93
CA GLY A 51 8.03 7.82 3.43
C GLY A 51 7.08 6.67 3.81
N GLY A 52 6.00 6.95 4.51
CA GLY A 52 5.01 5.94 4.91
C GLY A 52 4.37 5.23 3.71
N LEU A 53 4.17 5.93 2.58
CA LEU A 53 3.65 5.32 1.36
C LEU A 53 4.60 4.25 0.80
N CYS A 54 5.90 4.51 0.78
CA CYS A 54 6.90 3.56 0.32
C CYS A 54 6.97 2.32 1.23
N GLU A 55 6.87 2.50 2.54
CA GLU A 55 6.87 1.41 3.53
C GLU A 55 5.61 0.54 3.40
N HIS A 56 4.41 1.14 3.36
CA HIS A 56 3.15 0.46 3.12
C HIS A 56 3.17 -0.34 1.81
N THR A 57 3.59 0.29 0.71
CA THR A 57 3.70 -0.36 -0.60
C THR A 57 4.62 -1.58 -0.55
N LEU A 58 5.77 -1.50 0.14
CA LEU A 58 6.66 -2.64 0.30
C LEU A 58 6.00 -3.77 1.09
N SER A 59 5.32 -3.45 2.19
CA SER A 59 4.61 -4.43 3.02
C SER A 59 3.56 -5.19 2.21
N VAL A 60 2.69 -4.46 1.51
CA VAL A 60 1.64 -5.05 0.65
C VAL A 60 2.25 -5.89 -0.49
N LEU A 61 3.35 -5.44 -1.10
CA LEU A 61 4.09 -6.21 -2.11
C LEU A 61 4.63 -7.53 -1.56
N GLN A 62 5.27 -7.51 -0.39
CA GLN A 62 5.81 -8.72 0.24
C GLN A 62 4.71 -9.71 0.61
N LEU A 63 3.58 -9.23 1.12
CA LEU A 63 2.41 -10.07 1.39
C LEU A 63 1.83 -10.64 0.09
N GLY A 64 1.70 -9.84 -0.95
CA GLY A 64 1.23 -10.28 -2.27
C GLY A 64 2.08 -11.40 -2.86
N TRP A 65 3.39 -11.33 -2.72
CA TRP A 65 4.29 -12.38 -3.16
C TRP A 65 4.09 -13.68 -2.39
N ARG A 66 3.95 -13.63 -1.07
CA ARG A 66 3.67 -14.81 -0.23
C ARG A 66 2.32 -15.45 -0.56
N ILE A 67 1.30 -14.63 -0.85
CA ILE A 67 -0.02 -15.11 -1.27
C ILE A 67 0.07 -15.81 -2.63
N CYS A 68 0.87 -15.30 -3.58
CA CYS A 68 1.10 -15.98 -4.86
C CYS A 68 1.84 -17.31 -4.72
N ASP A 69 2.69 -17.46 -3.69
CA ASP A 69 3.32 -18.77 -3.39
C ASP A 69 2.30 -19.79 -2.91
N HIS A 70 1.25 -19.35 -2.23
CA HIS A 70 0.18 -20.19 -1.71
C HIS A 70 -0.92 -20.48 -2.74
N TYR A 71 -1.27 -19.49 -3.57
CA TYR A 71 -2.30 -19.58 -4.60
C TYR A 71 -1.71 -19.47 -6.00
N PRO A 72 -1.29 -20.62 -6.61
CA PRO A 72 -0.57 -20.61 -7.91
C PRO A 72 -1.44 -20.18 -9.11
N GLN A 73 -2.76 -20.07 -8.93
CA GLN A 73 -3.69 -19.55 -9.95
C GLN A 73 -3.65 -18.03 -10.08
N LEU A 74 -3.01 -17.31 -9.16
CA LEU A 74 -2.87 -15.86 -9.23
C LEU A 74 -1.79 -15.47 -10.25
N ASP A 75 -2.05 -14.43 -11.01
CA ASP A 75 -1.04 -13.77 -11.83
C ASP A 75 -0.16 -12.88 -10.94
N ARG A 76 1.08 -13.35 -10.67
CA ARG A 76 2.04 -12.64 -9.82
C ARG A 76 2.42 -11.27 -10.36
N ASP A 77 2.49 -11.12 -11.68
CA ASP A 77 2.85 -9.85 -12.29
C ASP A 77 1.73 -8.82 -12.10
N LEU A 78 0.46 -9.24 -12.23
CA LEU A 78 -0.69 -8.40 -11.92
C LEU A 78 -0.78 -8.07 -10.42
N ILE A 79 -0.54 -9.03 -9.52
CA ILE A 79 -0.46 -8.76 -8.07
C ILE A 79 0.63 -7.74 -7.78
N THR A 80 1.82 -7.89 -8.40
CA THR A 80 2.91 -6.91 -8.22
C THR A 80 2.50 -5.52 -8.69
N ALA A 81 1.83 -5.43 -9.86
CA ALA A 81 1.34 -4.16 -10.37
C ALA A 81 0.26 -3.54 -9.46
N GLY A 82 -0.71 -4.33 -9.01
CA GLY A 82 -1.75 -3.86 -8.10
C GLY A 82 -1.18 -3.37 -6.77
N CYS A 83 -0.33 -4.18 -6.12
CA CYS A 83 0.29 -3.81 -4.85
C CYS A 83 1.20 -2.56 -4.95
N LEU A 84 1.92 -2.38 -6.06
CA LEU A 84 2.75 -1.19 -6.24
C LEU A 84 1.91 0.07 -6.53
N LEU A 85 0.85 -0.07 -7.33
CA LEU A 85 0.18 1.09 -7.92
C LEU A 85 -1.12 1.51 -7.23
N HIS A 86 -1.76 0.66 -6.39
CA HIS A 86 -3.09 0.96 -5.84
C HIS A 86 -3.17 2.36 -5.22
N ASP A 87 -2.17 2.73 -4.46
CA ASP A 87 -2.09 3.98 -3.70
C ASP A 87 -1.11 5.02 -4.28
N PHE A 88 -0.53 4.74 -5.44
CA PHE A 88 0.55 5.56 -5.99
C PHE A 88 0.15 7.03 -6.20
N GLY A 89 -1.11 7.30 -6.54
CA GLY A 89 -1.65 8.65 -6.71
C GLY A 89 -1.64 9.52 -5.44
N LYS A 90 -1.39 8.93 -4.27
CA LYS A 90 -1.21 9.67 -3.01
C LYS A 90 -0.01 10.64 -3.06
N VAL A 91 0.93 10.43 -3.97
CA VAL A 91 2.03 11.38 -4.24
C VAL A 91 1.53 12.76 -4.68
N ARG A 92 0.32 12.84 -5.25
CA ARG A 92 -0.35 14.09 -5.66
C ARG A 92 -1.52 14.43 -4.75
N GLU A 93 -2.10 13.44 -4.08
CA GLU A 93 -3.25 13.65 -3.19
C GLU A 93 -2.86 14.30 -1.87
N LEU A 94 -1.71 13.90 -1.31
CA LEU A 94 -1.27 14.32 0.02
C LEU A 94 -0.04 15.21 -0.04
N SER A 95 -0.07 16.31 0.73
CA SER A 95 1.11 17.14 0.89
C SER A 95 2.16 16.44 1.76
N PRO A 96 3.43 16.40 1.32
CA PRO A 96 4.53 15.85 2.13
C PRO A 96 4.99 16.79 3.25
N GLU A 97 4.45 18.03 3.32
CA GLU A 97 4.84 19.02 4.31
C GLU A 97 4.35 18.62 5.72
N PRO A 98 5.14 18.89 6.78
CA PRO A 98 4.71 18.67 8.16
C PRO A 98 3.41 19.41 8.47
N GLY A 99 2.39 18.68 8.92
CA GLY A 99 1.06 19.23 9.13
C GLY A 99 0.27 19.50 7.85
N GLY A 100 0.80 19.08 6.70
CA GLY A 100 0.12 19.13 5.41
C GLY A 100 -1.17 18.32 5.40
N GLY A 101 -2.00 18.57 4.39
CA GLY A 101 -3.30 17.95 4.23
C GLY A 101 -3.48 17.43 2.80
N TYR A 102 -4.72 17.30 2.40
CA TYR A 102 -5.04 17.08 1.00
C TYR A 102 -4.64 18.29 0.16
N THR A 103 -4.02 18.03 -0.98
CA THR A 103 -3.84 19.03 -2.04
C THR A 103 -5.19 19.35 -2.68
N ASP A 104 -5.25 20.40 -3.53
CA ASP A 104 -6.46 20.70 -4.29
C ASP A 104 -6.79 19.57 -5.28
N GLU A 105 -5.77 18.98 -5.94
CA GLU A 105 -5.94 17.79 -6.79
C GLU A 105 -6.47 16.62 -5.97
N GLY A 106 -5.93 16.39 -4.78
CA GLY A 106 -6.38 15.32 -3.88
C GLY A 106 -7.84 15.46 -3.46
N ARG A 107 -8.31 16.69 -3.20
CA ARG A 107 -9.70 16.95 -2.83
C ARG A 107 -10.69 16.85 -3.99
N LEU A 108 -10.25 17.20 -5.20
CA LEU A 108 -11.12 17.24 -6.38
C LEU A 108 -11.13 15.94 -7.17
N VAL A 109 -10.01 15.22 -7.20
CA VAL A 109 -9.81 14.04 -8.05
C VAL A 109 -9.61 12.77 -7.22
N GLY A 110 -8.74 12.80 -6.20
CA GLY A 110 -8.40 11.67 -5.35
C GLY A 110 -7.40 10.69 -6.01
N HIS A 111 -6.66 9.93 -5.16
CA HIS A 111 -5.55 9.09 -5.59
C HIS A 111 -5.96 7.97 -6.56
N ILE A 112 -7.15 7.38 -6.43
CA ILE A 112 -7.60 6.29 -7.32
C ILE A 112 -7.66 6.77 -8.78
N VAL A 113 -8.35 7.89 -9.00
CA VAL A 113 -8.51 8.46 -10.35
C VAL A 113 -7.15 8.94 -10.87
N THR A 114 -6.38 9.64 -10.05
CA THR A 114 -5.02 10.09 -10.39
C THR A 114 -4.12 8.91 -10.80
N THR A 115 -4.14 7.80 -10.05
CA THR A 115 -3.35 6.62 -10.42
C THR A 115 -3.82 6.01 -11.73
N CYS A 116 -5.13 5.89 -11.96
CA CYS A 116 -5.67 5.38 -13.22
C CYS A 116 -5.24 6.24 -14.42
N GLN A 117 -5.21 7.56 -14.28
CA GLN A 117 -4.72 8.49 -15.31
C GLN A 117 -3.23 8.28 -15.58
N LEU A 118 -2.41 8.19 -14.54
CA LEU A 118 -0.97 7.93 -14.66
C LEU A 118 -0.69 6.58 -15.35
N VAL A 119 -1.43 5.52 -15.00
CA VAL A 119 -1.30 4.21 -15.68
C VAL A 119 -1.57 4.33 -17.16
N ARG A 120 -2.66 5.00 -17.54
CA ARG A 120 -3.02 5.20 -18.95
C ARG A 120 -1.97 6.01 -19.71
N GLU A 121 -1.49 7.09 -19.09
CA GLU A 121 -0.44 7.94 -19.68
C GLU A 121 0.85 7.16 -19.93
N LYS A 122 1.34 6.44 -18.91
CA LYS A 122 2.57 5.67 -19.02
C LYS A 122 2.44 4.47 -19.95
N ALA A 123 1.31 3.75 -19.92
CA ALA A 123 1.04 2.66 -20.85
C ALA A 123 1.00 3.12 -22.31
N ALA A 124 0.48 4.31 -22.59
CA ALA A 124 0.49 4.89 -23.94
C ALA A 124 1.91 5.20 -24.45
N GLY A 125 2.87 5.41 -23.55
CA GLY A 125 4.28 5.61 -23.90
C GLY A 125 5.05 4.31 -24.14
N ILE A 126 4.46 3.14 -23.87
CA ILE A 126 5.09 1.82 -24.06
C ILE A 126 4.58 1.21 -25.36
N GLU A 127 5.50 0.95 -26.30
CA GLU A 127 5.17 0.36 -27.59
C GLU A 127 4.47 -1.00 -27.42
N GLY A 128 3.33 -1.16 -28.12
CA GLY A 128 2.59 -2.42 -28.13
C GLY A 128 1.94 -2.80 -26.80
N PHE A 129 1.78 -1.86 -25.84
CA PHE A 129 1.14 -2.17 -24.56
C PHE A 129 -0.29 -2.69 -24.78
N PRO A 130 -0.63 -3.92 -24.31
CA PRO A 130 -1.93 -4.50 -24.58
C PRO A 130 -3.04 -3.75 -23.82
N ARG A 131 -4.09 -3.35 -24.56
CA ARG A 131 -5.22 -2.62 -23.97
C ARG A 131 -5.96 -3.40 -22.88
N GLU A 132 -6.07 -4.71 -23.03
CA GLU A 132 -6.67 -5.57 -21.98
C GLU A 132 -5.84 -5.55 -20.69
N LEU A 133 -4.52 -5.54 -20.81
CA LEU A 133 -3.62 -5.45 -19.66
C LEU A 133 -3.76 -4.10 -18.95
N GLU A 134 -3.88 -2.99 -19.70
CA GLU A 134 -4.19 -1.67 -19.13
C GLU A 134 -5.49 -1.71 -18.33
N TRP A 135 -6.56 -2.32 -18.87
CA TRP A 135 -7.83 -2.44 -18.16
C TRP A 135 -7.73 -3.28 -16.90
N ARG A 136 -7.01 -4.40 -16.95
CA ARG A 136 -6.80 -5.26 -15.78
C ARG A 136 -6.07 -4.51 -14.67
N ILE A 137 -4.97 -3.82 -14.98
CA ILE A 137 -4.22 -3.02 -14.00
C ILE A 137 -5.08 -1.87 -13.46
N THR A 138 -5.78 -1.14 -14.34
CA THR A 138 -6.72 -0.09 -13.92
C THR A 138 -7.80 -0.63 -13.00
N HIS A 139 -8.31 -1.86 -13.25
CA HIS A 139 -9.30 -2.48 -12.38
C HIS A 139 -8.76 -2.79 -10.99
N LEU A 140 -7.50 -3.25 -10.85
CA LEU A 140 -6.87 -3.46 -9.54
C LEU A 140 -6.88 -2.18 -8.72
N ILE A 141 -6.54 -1.05 -9.36
CA ILE A 141 -6.51 0.28 -8.72
C ILE A 141 -7.92 0.77 -8.40
N ALA A 142 -8.84 0.69 -9.36
CA ALA A 142 -10.21 1.18 -9.18
C ALA A 142 -11.03 0.37 -8.15
N ALA A 143 -10.60 -0.84 -7.83
CA ALA A 143 -11.32 -1.75 -6.94
C ALA A 143 -10.66 -1.97 -5.57
N HIS A 144 -9.48 -1.38 -5.31
CA HIS A 144 -8.71 -1.74 -4.10
C HIS A 144 -9.39 -1.35 -2.78
N HIS A 145 -10.25 -0.33 -2.73
CA HIS A 145 -11.08 -0.06 -1.54
C HIS A 145 -12.21 -1.09 -1.34
N GLY A 146 -12.45 -1.99 -2.29
CA GLY A 146 -13.37 -3.13 -2.20
C GLY A 146 -14.83 -2.79 -2.35
N ARG A 147 -15.34 -1.76 -1.68
CA ARG A 147 -16.74 -1.37 -1.67
C ARG A 147 -16.95 0.07 -2.09
N ARG A 148 -18.09 0.35 -2.74
CA ARG A 148 -18.47 1.71 -3.17
C ARG A 148 -18.62 2.67 -1.99
N GLU A 149 -19.16 2.20 -0.89
CA GLU A 149 -19.30 2.95 0.36
C GLU A 149 -17.97 3.39 0.98
N TYR A 150 -16.87 2.72 0.60
CA TYR A 150 -15.50 3.08 0.98
C TYR A 150 -14.78 3.90 -0.10
N GLY A 151 -15.52 4.40 -1.10
CA GLY A 151 -14.98 5.23 -2.17
C GLY A 151 -14.41 4.46 -3.36
N SER A 152 -14.59 3.14 -3.43
CA SER A 152 -14.15 2.35 -4.59
C SER A 152 -15.04 2.61 -5.80
N PRO A 153 -14.53 3.08 -6.95
CA PRO A 153 -15.32 3.23 -8.17
C PRO A 153 -15.89 1.91 -8.69
N LYS A 154 -15.22 0.80 -8.42
CA LYS A 154 -15.60 -0.57 -8.78
C LYS A 154 -15.39 -1.51 -7.61
N GLU A 155 -16.18 -2.55 -7.54
CA GLU A 155 -15.93 -3.70 -6.66
C GLU A 155 -15.00 -4.70 -7.35
N PRO A 156 -14.15 -5.45 -6.60
CA PRO A 156 -13.26 -6.44 -7.17
C PRO A 156 -14.03 -7.54 -7.92
N VAL A 157 -13.70 -7.76 -9.20
CA VAL A 157 -14.30 -8.81 -10.03
C VAL A 157 -13.27 -9.78 -10.61
N THR A 158 -12.00 -9.64 -10.20
CA THR A 158 -10.94 -10.61 -10.52
C THR A 158 -10.30 -11.12 -9.22
N LEU A 159 -9.63 -12.28 -9.29
CA LEU A 159 -8.93 -12.84 -8.13
C LEU A 159 -7.85 -11.88 -7.62
N GLU A 160 -7.08 -11.30 -8.53
CA GLU A 160 -6.02 -10.37 -8.19
C GLU A 160 -6.56 -9.09 -7.52
N ALA A 161 -7.68 -8.53 -8.02
CA ALA A 161 -8.30 -7.35 -7.42
C ALA A 161 -8.82 -7.63 -6.01
N MET A 162 -9.43 -8.80 -5.78
CA MET A 162 -9.86 -9.24 -4.46
C MET A 162 -8.66 -9.39 -3.51
N VAL A 163 -7.56 -9.95 -3.99
CA VAL A 163 -6.35 -10.12 -3.19
C VAL A 163 -5.72 -8.77 -2.85
N VAL A 164 -5.54 -7.88 -3.83
CA VAL A 164 -4.97 -6.53 -3.59
C VAL A 164 -5.79 -5.78 -2.54
N HIS A 165 -7.13 -5.77 -2.67
CA HIS A 165 -8.02 -5.17 -1.67
C HIS A 165 -7.81 -5.78 -0.27
N ALA A 166 -7.79 -7.11 -0.17
CA ALA A 166 -7.66 -7.79 1.12
C ALA A 166 -6.30 -7.53 1.80
N LEU A 167 -5.23 -7.41 1.01
CA LEU A 167 -3.88 -7.15 1.52
C LEU A 167 -3.69 -5.70 1.97
N ASP A 168 -4.24 -4.75 1.21
CA ASP A 168 -4.25 -3.33 1.58
C ASP A 168 -5.02 -3.12 2.89
N ASP A 169 -6.24 -3.64 2.99
CA ASP A 169 -7.05 -3.56 4.22
C ASP A 169 -6.35 -4.22 5.41
N LEU A 170 -5.76 -5.40 5.21
CA LEU A 170 -5.02 -6.11 6.26
C LEU A 170 -3.83 -5.28 6.76
N ASP A 171 -2.97 -4.78 5.87
CA ASP A 171 -1.79 -4.01 6.24
C ASP A 171 -2.16 -2.72 6.97
N SER A 172 -3.17 -2.01 6.46
CA SER A 172 -3.72 -0.80 7.07
C SER A 172 -4.26 -1.05 8.47
N GLN A 173 -5.01 -2.15 8.68
CA GLN A 173 -5.54 -2.51 9.99
C GLN A 173 -4.42 -2.93 10.96
N MET A 174 -3.45 -3.74 10.52
CA MET A 174 -2.31 -4.15 11.36
C MET A 174 -1.50 -2.95 11.82
N SER A 175 -1.23 -2.01 10.94
CA SER A 175 -0.55 -0.76 11.27
C SER A 175 -1.36 0.10 12.26
N ALA A 176 -2.67 0.22 12.07
CA ALA A 176 -3.55 0.96 12.97
C ALA A 176 -3.60 0.33 14.37
N PHE A 177 -3.66 -1.01 14.47
CA PHE A 177 -3.60 -1.72 15.76
C PHE A 177 -2.26 -1.49 16.46
N ALA A 178 -1.14 -1.58 15.72
CA ALA A 178 0.18 -1.34 16.27
C ALA A 178 0.32 0.06 16.87
N LEU A 179 -0.18 1.09 16.19
CA LEU A 179 -0.18 2.46 16.71
C LEU A 179 -1.03 2.62 17.98
N LEU A 180 -2.21 1.99 18.03
CA LEU A 180 -3.06 2.01 19.23
C LEU A 180 -2.41 1.28 20.40
N PHE A 181 -1.67 0.20 20.14
CA PHE A 181 -0.93 -0.51 21.20
C PHE A 181 0.27 0.30 21.71
N GLN A 182 0.98 1.01 20.82
CA GLN A 182 2.07 1.91 21.22
C GLN A 182 1.57 3.11 22.03
N ALA A 183 0.35 3.60 21.74
CA ALA A 183 -0.27 4.70 22.47
C ALA A 183 -0.92 4.29 23.81
N ALA A 184 -1.07 3.00 24.07
CA ALA A 184 -1.61 2.51 25.33
C ALA A 184 -0.64 2.78 26.50
N GLU A 185 -1.20 2.98 27.69
CA GLU A 185 -0.38 3.15 28.90
C GLU A 185 0.55 1.94 29.11
N ALA A 186 1.76 2.19 29.60
CA ALA A 186 2.73 1.14 29.85
C ALA A 186 2.17 0.08 30.81
N GLY A 187 2.11 -1.18 30.35
CA GLY A 187 1.55 -2.27 31.13
C GLY A 187 0.03 -2.41 31.09
N ALA A 188 -0.67 -1.56 30.32
CA ALA A 188 -2.11 -1.69 30.13
C ALA A 188 -2.44 -2.99 29.36
N ALA A 189 -3.45 -3.72 29.84
CA ALA A 189 -3.96 -4.90 29.14
C ALA A 189 -4.91 -4.54 27.99
N TRP A 190 -5.42 -3.31 27.96
CA TRP A 190 -6.41 -2.84 26.98
C TRP A 190 -6.12 -1.39 26.56
N THR A 191 -6.43 -1.07 25.29
CA THR A 191 -6.43 0.31 24.79
C THR A 191 -7.67 1.08 25.28
N ASP A 192 -7.64 2.43 25.17
CA ASP A 192 -8.87 3.22 25.30
C ASP A 192 -9.91 2.80 24.23
N ARG A 193 -11.19 2.92 24.59
CA ARG A 193 -12.32 2.71 23.67
C ARG A 193 -12.51 3.85 22.68
N LYS A 194 -11.95 5.05 22.97
CA LYS A 194 -11.96 6.21 22.05
C LYS A 194 -10.94 6.02 20.94
N ASN A 195 -11.19 5.08 20.06
CA ASN A 195 -10.40 4.82 18.87
C ASN A 195 -11.32 4.61 17.67
N GLN A 196 -10.76 4.48 16.48
CA GLN A 196 -11.51 4.30 15.24
C GLN A 196 -12.39 3.04 15.20
N TYR A 197 -12.15 2.05 16.07
CA TYR A 197 -12.92 0.82 16.17
C TYR A 197 -14.07 0.89 17.19
N GLY A 198 -14.16 1.98 17.97
CA GLY A 198 -15.19 2.19 18.99
C GLY A 198 -15.19 1.16 20.13
N ARG A 199 -14.10 0.38 20.28
CA ARG A 199 -13.94 -0.66 21.29
C ARG A 199 -12.52 -0.72 21.84
N ALA A 200 -12.38 -1.23 23.09
CA ALA A 200 -11.07 -1.53 23.64
C ALA A 200 -10.45 -2.74 22.92
N LEU A 201 -9.17 -2.66 22.63
CA LEU A 201 -8.37 -3.72 22.01
C LEU A 201 -7.45 -4.32 23.08
N ALA A 202 -7.28 -5.64 23.05
CA ALA A 202 -6.38 -6.33 24.00
C ALA A 202 -4.92 -6.09 23.57
N VAL A 203 -4.15 -5.44 24.45
CA VAL A 203 -2.72 -5.15 24.27
C VAL A 203 -1.85 -6.30 24.81
N ALA A 204 -2.35 -6.99 25.86
CA ALA A 204 -1.59 -8.04 26.50
C ALA A 204 -1.39 -9.23 25.57
N GLN A 205 -0.14 -9.63 25.39
CA GLN A 205 0.19 -10.89 24.74
C GLN A 205 -0.24 -12.06 25.65
N PRO A 206 -0.71 -13.18 25.11
CA PRO A 206 -0.98 -14.37 25.90
C PRO A 206 0.27 -14.78 26.69
N ALA A 207 0.11 -15.09 27.98
CA ALA A 207 1.20 -15.56 28.82
C ALA A 207 1.86 -16.78 28.17
N GLY A 208 3.17 -16.71 27.87
CA GLY A 208 3.94 -17.81 27.29
C GLY A 208 4.28 -17.68 25.81
N THR A 209 3.95 -16.58 25.14
CA THR A 209 4.51 -16.32 23.82
C THR A 209 5.96 -15.82 23.96
N ASP A 210 6.91 -16.75 23.76
CA ASP A 210 8.33 -16.44 23.60
C ASP A 210 8.49 -15.39 22.46
N ASP A 211 9.18 -14.31 22.77
CA ASP A 211 9.48 -13.15 21.89
C ASP A 211 10.12 -13.57 20.53
N ARG A 212 10.52 -14.84 20.41
CA ARG A 212 11.14 -15.44 19.23
C ARG A 212 10.18 -15.88 18.13
N ARG A 213 8.84 -15.85 18.31
CA ARG A 213 7.88 -16.29 17.29
C ARG A 213 7.55 -15.23 16.23
N PHE A 214 7.86 -13.98 16.47
CA PHE A 214 7.75 -12.90 15.49
C PHE A 214 9.15 -12.46 15.01
N GLY A 215 9.98 -13.42 14.63
CA GLY A 215 11.31 -13.20 14.08
C GLY A 215 11.29 -12.62 12.65
N GLY A 216 10.51 -11.58 12.44
CA GLY A 216 10.66 -10.65 11.34
C GLY A 216 11.45 -9.45 11.87
N GLN A 217 12.65 -9.25 11.34
CA GLN A 217 13.45 -8.09 11.66
C GLN A 217 12.63 -6.81 11.47
N GLY A 218 12.23 -6.18 12.61
CA GLY A 218 12.19 -4.75 12.78
C GLY A 218 11.40 -3.86 11.81
N LEU A 219 10.16 -4.19 11.41
CA LEU A 219 9.28 -3.18 10.82
C LEU A 219 8.72 -2.18 11.84
N TYR A 220 8.82 -2.46 13.14
CA TYR A 220 8.20 -1.65 14.20
C TYR A 220 9.14 -1.23 15.36
N ARG A 221 10.44 -1.46 15.25
CA ARG A 221 11.41 -0.85 16.19
C ARG A 221 12.02 0.39 15.52
N ARG A 222 11.50 1.54 15.83
CA ARG A 222 12.28 2.78 15.86
C ARG A 222 12.77 2.95 17.29
N GLU A 223 14.07 2.87 17.45
CA GLU A 223 14.74 3.41 18.63
C GLU A 223 14.43 4.91 18.68
N MET A 224 13.81 5.32 19.78
CA MET A 224 13.72 6.73 20.14
C MET A 224 15.00 7.04 20.93
N ASP A 225 15.96 7.62 20.27
CA ASP A 225 16.98 8.49 20.85
C ASP A 225 16.68 9.94 20.48
#